data_05c94c07840accd2ae1460cceed93a16
#
_entry.id   05c94c07840accd2ae1460cceed93a16
#
_cell.length_a   1.000
_cell.length_b   1.000
_cell.length_c   1.000
_cell.angle_alpha   90.00
_cell.angle_beta   90.00
_cell.angle_gamma   90.00
#
_symmetry.space_group_name_H-M   'P 1'
#
loop_
_entity.id
_entity.type
_entity.pdbx_description
1 polymer ?
#
loop_
_entity_poly.entity_id
_entity_poly.type
_entity_poly.pdbx_seq_one_letter_code
_entity_poly.pdbx_strand_id
1 'polypeptide(L)'
;MNTQLMGVVAMYIITVLLAIPLGKYIGKIYSDERTWSDRLFNPLDRLFYRLSGIRPDREMDWKQHLVALLTINLVWFVLSMLILMNMSWLPLNPDGNPSMSADLAFNTTVSFVSNTNLQHYSGETSVSYLGQLVLMLFQFISAGAGMAACAVVFQAMKERTTEKLGNFYAFFVRSCTRVLLPLSVVVALLLLFSGTPMTFKGKDSYISLQGDTMHVSRGPVAAMVAIKQLGTNGGGFFGANSAQPLENPGYFTNMVENVSIILIPIAMVFALGHVLRRKRLAWMIFGVMTVGFLCLVIPAIHYESSGNPAIGQLGVAQPSGAMEGKEVRFGPAASAYWGITTTVTSNGSVNAMHDSFTPLTGMFALWGMMINSFYGGVGVGFLNFYIFIIIAVFISGLMVGRTPEFLGKKIEAKEMKIATIIALLHTLLILSFTALSSWLYAHDPKTYAGWLNNPGYHGFSEMLYEYTSSSANNGSGFEGLGDGVPFWNITCGIVMLLSRFLPIIGPVAIAGILAKKKYIPESAGTLKTDTSTFGLMTFAVIIIVAALSFFPALALGPIAEFFSMK
;
A
#
# COMPACT_ATOMS: atom_id res chain seq x y z
N MET A 1 -17.48 27.51 0.00
CA MET A 1 -16.55 26.37 -0.22
C MET A 1 -17.41 25.12 -0.25
N ASN A 2 -17.26 24.24 -1.22
CA ASN A 2 -18.08 23.03 -1.34
C ASN A 2 -17.84 22.15 -0.10
N THR A 3 -18.90 21.64 0.53
CA THR A 3 -18.84 20.82 1.77
C THR A 3 -17.98 19.57 1.58
N GLN A 4 -17.98 18.99 0.39
CA GLN A 4 -17.14 17.84 0.04
C GLN A 4 -15.64 18.18 0.09
N LEU A 5 -15.25 19.35 -0.46
CA LEU A 5 -13.85 19.80 -0.43
C LEU A 5 -13.39 20.11 1.00
N MET A 6 -14.27 20.67 1.83
CA MET A 6 -13.98 20.87 3.27
C MET A 6 -13.72 19.55 3.98
N GLY A 7 -14.51 18.53 3.68
CA GLY A 7 -14.32 17.18 4.24
C GLY A 7 -12.96 16.58 3.86
N VAL A 8 -12.57 16.69 2.59
CA VAL A 8 -11.25 16.21 2.10
C VAL A 8 -10.09 16.92 2.81
N VAL A 9 -10.14 18.24 2.90
CA VAL A 9 -9.10 19.02 3.61
C VAL A 9 -9.05 18.65 5.09
N ALA A 10 -10.21 18.48 5.74
CA ALA A 10 -10.28 18.07 7.14
C ALA A 10 -9.66 16.67 7.36
N MET A 11 -9.96 15.69 6.49
CA MET A 11 -9.37 14.35 6.57
C MET A 11 -7.84 14.40 6.54
N TYR A 12 -7.26 15.16 5.60
CA TYR A 12 -5.80 15.27 5.51
C TYR A 12 -5.19 15.98 6.72
N ILE A 13 -5.77 17.09 7.17
CA ILE A 13 -5.27 17.84 8.35
C ILE A 13 -5.33 16.96 9.61
N ILE A 14 -6.45 16.28 9.85
CA ILE A 14 -6.61 15.36 10.99
C ILE A 14 -5.54 14.27 10.94
N THR A 15 -5.30 13.68 9.77
CA THR A 15 -4.26 12.66 9.61
C THR A 15 -2.88 13.18 10.01
N VAL A 16 -2.48 14.35 9.52
CA VAL A 16 -1.17 14.94 9.84
C VAL A 16 -1.04 15.23 11.34
N LEU A 17 -2.10 15.80 11.94
CA LEU A 17 -2.12 16.11 13.38
C LEU A 17 -1.98 14.85 14.25
N LEU A 18 -2.57 13.73 13.84
CA LEU A 18 -2.46 12.45 14.54
C LEU A 18 -1.12 11.74 14.25
N ALA A 19 -0.60 11.86 13.03
CA ALA A 19 0.62 11.18 12.61
C ALA A 19 1.89 11.69 13.34
N ILE A 20 1.96 12.98 13.68
CA ILE A 20 3.11 13.56 14.37
C ILE A 20 3.34 12.92 15.76
N PRO A 21 2.36 12.91 16.69
CA PRO A 21 2.53 12.25 17.99
C PRO A 21 2.69 10.73 17.85
N LEU A 22 1.97 10.09 16.92
CA LEU A 22 2.12 8.66 16.66
C LEU A 22 3.54 8.32 16.18
N GLY A 23 4.11 9.12 15.29
CA GLY A 23 5.49 8.93 14.82
C GLY A 23 6.51 9.06 15.94
N LYS A 24 6.33 10.02 16.86
CA LYS A 24 7.17 10.12 18.07
C LYS A 24 7.04 8.87 18.94
N TYR A 25 5.83 8.32 19.10
CA TYR A 25 5.58 7.10 19.87
C TYR A 25 6.25 5.88 19.22
N ILE A 26 6.09 5.68 17.90
CA ILE A 26 6.74 4.61 17.14
C ILE A 26 8.27 4.74 17.24
N GLY A 27 8.80 5.96 17.10
CA GLY A 27 10.24 6.23 17.23
C GLY A 27 10.79 5.83 18.60
N LYS A 28 10.06 6.08 19.69
CA LYS A 28 10.42 5.64 21.03
C LYS A 28 10.47 4.11 21.15
N ILE A 29 9.45 3.41 20.59
CA ILE A 29 9.41 1.94 20.59
C ILE A 29 10.64 1.35 19.89
N TYR A 30 11.04 1.91 18.75
CA TYR A 30 12.19 1.43 17.98
C TYR A 30 13.54 1.85 18.57
N SER A 31 13.57 2.88 19.41
CA SER A 31 14.77 3.32 20.14
C SER A 31 14.92 2.69 21.52
N ASP A 32 14.05 1.76 21.91
CA ASP A 32 13.98 1.16 23.26
C ASP A 32 13.82 2.20 24.39
N GLU A 33 13.22 3.35 24.07
CA GLU A 33 12.88 4.37 25.06
C GLU A 33 11.59 3.98 25.82
N ARG A 34 11.53 4.33 27.11
CA ARG A 34 10.32 4.08 27.91
C ARG A 34 9.11 4.82 27.36
N THR A 35 7.99 4.09 27.29
CA THR A 35 6.70 4.63 26.86
C THR A 35 5.64 4.45 27.94
N TRP A 36 4.57 5.27 27.90
CA TRP A 36 3.44 5.15 28.80
C TRP A 36 2.73 3.78 28.68
N SER A 37 2.82 3.16 27.52
CA SER A 37 2.16 1.90 27.19
C SER A 37 2.92 0.65 27.62
N ASP A 38 4.17 0.78 28.10
CA ASP A 38 5.02 -0.36 28.47
C ASP A 38 4.40 -1.26 29.52
N ARG A 39 3.69 -0.65 30.49
CA ARG A 39 3.01 -1.41 31.56
C ARG A 39 1.96 -2.38 30.99
N LEU A 40 1.27 -1.98 29.93
CA LEU A 40 0.22 -2.76 29.29
C LEU A 40 0.80 -3.81 28.30
N PHE A 41 1.76 -3.40 27.44
CA PHE A 41 2.21 -4.24 26.34
C PHE A 41 3.45 -5.09 26.64
N ASN A 42 4.28 -4.75 27.63
CA ASN A 42 5.41 -5.61 28.01
C ASN A 42 5.02 -7.05 28.39
N PRO A 43 3.93 -7.31 29.13
CA PRO A 43 3.50 -8.68 29.40
C PRO A 43 3.12 -9.44 28.13
N LEU A 44 2.43 -8.77 27.19
CA LEU A 44 2.01 -9.32 25.92
C LEU A 44 3.22 -9.65 25.03
N ASP A 45 4.17 -8.74 24.89
CA ASP A 45 5.41 -8.97 24.13
C ASP A 45 6.19 -10.17 24.71
N ARG A 46 6.33 -10.25 26.07
CA ARG A 46 7.00 -11.38 26.73
C ARG A 46 6.30 -12.70 26.47
N LEU A 47 4.96 -12.70 26.43
CA LEU A 47 4.19 -13.89 26.09
C LEU A 47 4.54 -14.36 24.68
N PHE A 48 4.53 -13.46 23.69
CA PHE A 48 4.90 -13.80 22.31
C PHE A 48 6.35 -14.26 22.21
N TYR A 49 7.30 -13.61 22.86
CA TYR A 49 8.71 -14.03 22.88
C TYR A 49 8.89 -15.43 23.47
N ARG A 50 8.17 -15.72 24.58
CA ARG A 50 8.21 -17.04 25.22
C ARG A 50 7.64 -18.13 24.32
N LEU A 51 6.47 -17.89 23.72
CA LEU A 51 5.79 -18.87 22.86
C LEU A 51 6.58 -19.14 21.56
N SER A 52 7.25 -18.14 21.03
CA SER A 52 7.99 -18.23 19.76
C SER A 52 9.49 -18.52 19.96
N GLY A 53 9.98 -18.65 21.20
CA GLY A 53 11.41 -18.83 21.48
C GLY A 53 12.30 -17.65 21.07
N ILE A 54 11.72 -16.47 20.88
CA ILE A 54 12.44 -15.28 20.48
C ILE A 54 13.27 -14.74 21.65
N ARG A 55 14.54 -14.45 21.38
CA ARG A 55 15.45 -13.77 22.32
C ARG A 55 15.63 -12.33 21.84
N PRO A 56 14.89 -11.35 22.40
CA PRO A 56 14.91 -9.96 21.91
C PRO A 56 16.29 -9.30 22.04
N ASP A 57 17.12 -9.74 23.00
CA ASP A 57 18.46 -9.21 23.25
C ASP A 57 19.50 -9.69 22.22
N ARG A 58 19.16 -10.68 21.41
CA ARG A 58 20.08 -11.20 20.37
C ARG A 58 20.05 -10.27 19.16
N GLU A 59 21.09 -9.46 19.02
CA GLU A 59 21.26 -8.60 17.86
C GLU A 59 21.57 -9.39 16.58
N MET A 60 21.02 -8.92 15.47
CA MET A 60 21.13 -9.51 14.14
C MET A 60 21.89 -8.59 13.18
N ASP A 61 22.62 -9.16 12.23
CA ASP A 61 23.13 -8.43 11.07
C ASP A 61 22.05 -8.33 9.99
N TRP A 62 22.25 -7.49 8.96
CA TRP A 62 21.26 -7.26 7.91
C TRP A 62 20.85 -8.54 7.15
N LYS A 63 21.75 -9.52 6.99
CA LYS A 63 21.41 -10.80 6.32
C LYS A 63 20.50 -11.65 7.20
N GLN A 64 20.76 -11.70 8.49
CA GLN A 64 19.92 -12.42 9.47
C GLN A 64 18.52 -11.79 9.53
N HIS A 65 18.40 -10.46 9.43
CA HIS A 65 17.10 -9.78 9.32
C HIS A 65 16.34 -10.22 8.07
N LEU A 66 17.00 -10.31 6.92
CA LEU A 66 16.35 -10.76 5.68
C LEU A 66 15.93 -12.22 5.74
N VAL A 67 16.77 -13.10 6.29
CA VAL A 67 16.41 -14.50 6.51
C VAL A 67 15.20 -14.62 7.43
N ALA A 68 15.16 -13.87 8.53
CA ALA A 68 14.02 -13.86 9.44
C ALA A 68 12.73 -13.41 8.75
N LEU A 69 12.80 -12.33 7.96
CA LEU A 69 11.66 -11.81 7.18
C LEU A 69 11.15 -12.84 6.17
N LEU A 70 12.05 -13.46 5.39
CA LEU A 70 11.65 -14.45 4.39
C LEU A 70 11.11 -15.73 5.03
N THR A 71 11.68 -16.16 6.15
CA THR A 71 11.21 -17.36 6.86
C THR A 71 9.79 -17.19 7.39
N ILE A 72 9.49 -16.07 8.05
CA ILE A 72 8.14 -15.84 8.57
C ILE A 72 7.10 -15.78 7.43
N ASN A 73 7.43 -15.11 6.33
CA ASN A 73 6.53 -15.02 5.18
C ASN A 73 6.33 -16.39 4.49
N LEU A 74 7.38 -17.24 4.39
CA LEU A 74 7.28 -18.58 3.83
C LEU A 74 6.38 -19.50 4.68
N VAL A 75 6.53 -19.46 6.01
CA VAL A 75 5.67 -20.25 6.92
C VAL A 75 4.21 -19.87 6.73
N TRP A 76 3.92 -18.58 6.68
CA TRP A 76 2.56 -18.10 6.48
C TRP A 76 2.04 -18.40 5.07
N PHE A 77 2.87 -18.33 4.05
CA PHE A 77 2.50 -18.73 2.70
C PHE A 77 1.99 -20.17 2.66
N VAL A 78 2.74 -21.11 3.23
CA VAL A 78 2.35 -22.54 3.25
C VAL A 78 1.05 -22.74 4.03
N LEU A 79 0.92 -22.10 5.20
CA LEU A 79 -0.29 -22.21 6.02
C LEU A 79 -1.53 -21.66 5.30
N SER A 80 -1.43 -20.54 4.63
CA SER A 80 -2.54 -19.95 3.88
C SER A 80 -2.97 -20.84 2.72
N MET A 81 -2.03 -21.31 1.91
CA MET A 81 -2.33 -22.25 0.81
C MET A 81 -3.13 -23.46 1.32
N LEU A 82 -2.68 -24.07 2.42
CA LEU A 82 -3.37 -25.21 3.01
C LEU A 82 -4.79 -24.88 3.46
N ILE A 83 -5.01 -23.71 4.05
CA ILE A 83 -6.34 -23.31 4.53
C ILE A 83 -7.26 -22.95 3.36
N LEU A 84 -6.81 -22.11 2.42
CA LEU A 84 -7.65 -21.62 1.33
C LEU A 84 -8.08 -22.76 0.37
N MET A 85 -7.22 -23.72 0.11
CA MET A 85 -7.53 -24.89 -0.71
C MET A 85 -8.44 -25.92 -0.01
N ASN A 86 -8.75 -25.74 1.27
CA ASN A 86 -9.49 -26.71 2.08
C ASN A 86 -10.68 -26.10 2.85
N MET A 87 -11.08 -24.86 2.54
CA MET A 87 -12.09 -24.12 3.30
C MET A 87 -13.45 -24.82 3.36
N SER A 88 -13.83 -25.59 2.35
CA SER A 88 -15.16 -26.22 2.25
C SER A 88 -15.48 -27.18 3.39
N TRP A 89 -14.46 -27.83 3.96
CA TRP A 89 -14.62 -28.79 5.06
C TRP A 89 -14.01 -28.33 6.40
N LEU A 90 -13.36 -27.16 6.41
CA LEU A 90 -12.87 -26.56 7.64
C LEU A 90 -14.01 -25.84 8.42
N PRO A 91 -13.85 -25.65 9.74
CA PRO A 91 -14.87 -24.97 10.56
C PRO A 91 -15.04 -23.50 10.16
N LEU A 92 -16.10 -22.86 10.70
CA LEU A 92 -16.46 -21.46 10.45
C LEU A 92 -16.79 -21.16 8.97
N ASN A 93 -17.50 -22.08 8.32
CA ASN A 93 -18.04 -21.90 6.98
C ASN A 93 -19.58 -22.04 6.98
N PRO A 94 -20.32 -21.14 7.65
CA PRO A 94 -21.78 -21.25 7.74
C PRO A 94 -22.49 -21.04 6.40
N ASP A 95 -21.84 -20.36 5.47
CA ASP A 95 -22.38 -20.02 4.15
C ASP A 95 -22.08 -21.09 3.09
N GLY A 96 -21.32 -22.13 3.43
CA GLY A 96 -20.96 -23.22 2.53
C GLY A 96 -20.06 -22.79 1.35
N ASN A 97 -19.25 -21.76 1.53
CA ASN A 97 -18.36 -21.28 0.49
C ASN A 97 -17.35 -22.37 0.06
N PRO A 98 -17.06 -22.52 -1.26
CA PRO A 98 -16.19 -23.56 -1.78
C PRO A 98 -14.72 -23.32 -1.41
N SER A 99 -13.89 -24.37 -1.52
CA SER A 99 -12.43 -24.23 -1.49
C SER A 99 -11.94 -23.54 -2.75
N MET A 100 -10.87 -22.75 -2.64
CA MET A 100 -10.26 -22.09 -3.79
C MET A 100 -9.50 -23.10 -4.68
N SER A 101 -9.49 -22.82 -5.99
CA SER A 101 -8.56 -23.47 -6.93
C SER A 101 -7.10 -23.17 -6.58
N ALA A 102 -6.16 -24.00 -7.01
CA ALA A 102 -4.75 -23.83 -6.64
C ALA A 102 -4.15 -22.51 -7.13
N ASP A 103 -4.54 -22.06 -8.32
CA ASP A 103 -4.08 -20.80 -8.91
C ASP A 103 -4.64 -19.58 -8.17
N LEU A 104 -5.94 -19.59 -7.82
CA LEU A 104 -6.56 -18.52 -7.04
C LEU A 104 -6.02 -18.51 -5.60
N ALA A 105 -5.85 -19.68 -4.96
CA ALA A 105 -5.25 -19.78 -3.64
C ALA A 105 -3.81 -19.28 -3.64
N PHE A 106 -3.03 -19.55 -4.72
CA PHE A 106 -1.68 -19.02 -4.91
C PHE A 106 -1.71 -17.48 -4.99
N ASN A 107 -2.54 -16.92 -5.88
CA ASN A 107 -2.66 -15.46 -6.02
C ASN A 107 -3.04 -14.82 -4.68
N THR A 108 -4.11 -15.29 -4.04
CA THR A 108 -4.61 -14.78 -2.76
C THR A 108 -3.53 -14.85 -1.68
N THR A 109 -2.87 -15.99 -1.54
CA THR A 109 -1.81 -16.16 -0.53
C THR A 109 -0.64 -15.21 -0.77
N VAL A 110 -0.14 -15.13 -2.00
CA VAL A 110 0.93 -14.19 -2.37
C VAL A 110 0.50 -12.76 -2.09
N SER A 111 -0.69 -12.42 -2.50
CA SER A 111 -1.25 -11.09 -2.36
C SER A 111 -1.29 -10.63 -0.90
N PHE A 112 -1.75 -11.49 0.02
CA PHE A 112 -1.81 -11.14 1.45
C PHE A 112 -0.43 -11.19 2.14
N VAL A 113 0.43 -12.13 1.78
CA VAL A 113 1.81 -12.19 2.31
C VAL A 113 2.65 -10.99 1.85
N SER A 114 2.42 -10.51 0.63
CA SER A 114 3.11 -9.34 0.08
C SER A 114 2.52 -8.00 0.52
N ASN A 115 1.47 -7.98 1.35
CA ASN A 115 0.75 -6.76 1.75
C ASN A 115 0.06 -6.04 0.58
N THR A 116 -0.27 -6.76 -0.47
CA THR A 116 -0.96 -6.24 -1.66
C THR A 116 -2.47 -6.30 -1.49
N ASN A 117 -2.96 -7.46 -1.09
CA ASN A 117 -4.36 -7.82 -0.90
C ASN A 117 -5.23 -7.62 -2.15
N LEU A 118 -4.64 -7.74 -3.35
CA LEU A 118 -5.36 -7.86 -4.61
C LEU A 118 -6.25 -9.11 -4.56
N GLN A 119 -7.51 -8.98 -4.95
CA GLN A 119 -8.54 -10.01 -4.78
C GLN A 119 -9.21 -10.30 -6.12
N HIS A 120 -8.84 -11.41 -6.77
CA HIS A 120 -9.51 -11.92 -7.99
C HIS A 120 -10.75 -12.74 -7.64
N TYR A 121 -11.48 -12.34 -6.59
CA TYR A 121 -12.67 -13.01 -6.06
C TYR A 121 -13.49 -12.04 -5.19
N SER A 122 -14.76 -12.33 -5.03
CA SER A 122 -15.62 -11.65 -4.04
C SER A 122 -15.59 -12.41 -2.71
N GLY A 123 -15.12 -11.75 -1.65
CA GLY A 123 -14.82 -12.41 -0.37
C GLY A 123 -16.04 -13.02 0.30
N GLU A 124 -17.21 -12.38 0.19
CA GLU A 124 -18.47 -12.82 0.75
C GLU A 124 -19.04 -14.11 0.14
N THR A 125 -18.59 -14.47 -1.06
CA THR A 125 -19.04 -15.67 -1.77
C THR A 125 -17.97 -16.73 -1.95
N SER A 126 -16.71 -16.35 -1.80
CA SER A 126 -15.55 -17.20 -2.13
C SER A 126 -14.70 -17.58 -0.94
N VAL A 127 -14.90 -16.97 0.23
CA VAL A 127 -14.04 -17.19 1.41
C VAL A 127 -14.87 -17.50 2.65
N SER A 128 -14.55 -18.61 3.34
CA SER A 128 -15.15 -18.93 4.64
C SER A 128 -14.74 -17.91 5.72
N TYR A 129 -15.47 -17.83 6.83
CA TYR A 129 -15.07 -16.93 7.92
C TYR A 129 -13.72 -17.33 8.53
N LEU A 130 -13.36 -18.62 8.54
CA LEU A 130 -12.02 -19.03 8.92
C LEU A 130 -10.97 -18.46 7.95
N GLY A 131 -11.22 -18.55 6.65
CA GLY A 131 -10.37 -17.92 5.63
C GLY A 131 -10.24 -16.42 5.84
N GLN A 132 -11.34 -15.71 6.06
CA GLN A 132 -11.33 -14.26 6.35
C GLN A 132 -10.52 -13.90 7.60
N LEU A 133 -10.64 -14.68 8.68
CA LEU A 133 -9.84 -14.47 9.90
C LEU A 133 -8.34 -14.69 9.66
N VAL A 134 -8.00 -15.70 8.87
CA VAL A 134 -6.60 -15.97 8.49
C VAL A 134 -6.06 -14.83 7.63
N LEU A 135 -6.82 -14.37 6.61
CA LEU A 135 -6.45 -13.23 5.79
C LEU A 135 -6.32 -11.95 6.62
N MET A 136 -7.22 -11.70 7.58
CA MET A 136 -7.10 -10.60 8.54
C MET A 136 -5.80 -10.68 9.36
N LEU A 137 -5.43 -11.87 9.85
CA LEU A 137 -4.17 -12.07 10.58
C LEU A 137 -2.95 -11.78 9.69
N PHE A 138 -3.02 -12.13 8.40
CA PHE A 138 -1.97 -11.79 7.43
C PHE A 138 -1.78 -10.29 7.27
N GLN A 139 -2.85 -9.51 7.35
CA GLN A 139 -2.76 -8.05 7.28
C GLN A 139 -1.93 -7.47 8.44
N PHE A 140 -2.03 -8.04 9.65
CA PHE A 140 -1.13 -7.68 10.75
C PHE A 140 0.32 -8.11 10.49
N ILE A 141 0.51 -9.32 9.97
CA ILE A 141 1.84 -9.90 9.78
C ILE A 141 2.60 -9.18 8.68
N SER A 142 1.98 -8.97 7.51
CA SER A 142 2.63 -8.33 6.37
C SER A 142 2.94 -6.85 6.63
N ALA A 143 2.02 -6.12 7.30
CA ALA A 143 2.26 -4.74 7.73
C ALA A 143 3.35 -4.66 8.80
N GLY A 144 3.29 -5.52 9.83
CA GLY A 144 4.30 -5.60 10.87
C GLY A 144 5.69 -5.96 10.34
N ALA A 145 5.78 -6.83 9.34
CA ALA A 145 7.03 -7.18 8.68
C ALA A 145 7.62 -5.99 7.91
N GLY A 146 6.79 -5.21 7.21
CA GLY A 146 7.19 -3.97 6.54
C GLY A 146 7.71 -2.92 7.53
N MET A 147 7.00 -2.72 8.64
CA MET A 147 7.42 -1.82 9.72
C MET A 147 8.76 -2.26 10.35
N ALA A 148 8.93 -3.56 10.59
CA ALA A 148 10.17 -4.12 11.15
C ALA A 148 11.36 -3.93 10.21
N ALA A 149 11.19 -4.18 8.91
CA ALA A 149 12.23 -3.93 7.91
C ALA A 149 12.63 -2.45 7.86
N CYS A 150 11.65 -1.55 7.96
CA CYS A 150 11.90 -0.11 8.04
C CYS A 150 12.66 0.28 9.32
N ALA A 151 12.30 -0.30 10.47
CA ALA A 151 13.01 -0.08 11.74
C ALA A 151 14.48 -0.51 11.66
N VAL A 152 14.80 -1.61 10.98
CA VAL A 152 16.17 -2.06 10.71
C VAL A 152 16.96 -1.00 9.94
N VAL A 153 16.35 -0.41 8.90
CA VAL A 153 16.98 0.67 8.12
C VAL A 153 17.16 1.92 8.98
N PHE A 154 16.21 2.27 9.85
CA PHE A 154 16.36 3.39 10.79
C PHE A 154 17.53 3.18 11.74
N GLN A 155 17.70 1.96 12.28
CA GLN A 155 18.86 1.65 13.14
C GLN A 155 20.18 1.75 12.36
N ALA A 156 20.23 1.22 11.14
CA ALA A 156 21.41 1.32 10.29
C ALA A 156 21.79 2.78 9.96
N MET A 157 20.81 3.65 9.76
CA MET A 157 21.02 5.08 9.51
C MET A 157 21.46 5.85 10.78
N LYS A 158 21.01 5.40 11.96
CA LYS A 158 21.33 6.02 13.25
C LYS A 158 22.78 5.76 13.67
N GLU A 159 23.26 4.55 13.48
CA GLU A 159 24.56 4.09 14.00
C GLU A 159 25.74 4.60 13.16
N ARG A 160 26.81 5.01 13.85
CA ARG A 160 28.02 5.53 13.17
C ARG A 160 28.81 4.43 12.48
N THR A 161 29.08 3.31 13.17
CA THR A 161 29.73 2.13 12.59
C THR A 161 29.30 0.91 13.37
N THR A 162 28.55 0.01 12.73
CA THR A 162 28.05 -1.21 13.36
C THR A 162 27.79 -2.30 12.33
N GLU A 163 27.85 -3.54 12.79
CA GLU A 163 27.38 -4.69 12.03
C GLU A 163 26.02 -5.20 12.53
N LYS A 164 25.60 -4.75 13.70
CA LYS A 164 24.40 -5.19 14.39
C LYS A 164 23.32 -4.11 14.34
N LEU A 165 22.10 -4.51 13.99
CA LEU A 165 20.99 -3.62 13.68
C LEU A 165 19.74 -3.91 14.52
N GLY A 166 19.92 -4.41 15.75
CA GLY A 166 18.85 -4.84 16.62
C GLY A 166 18.31 -6.23 16.30
N ASN A 167 17.05 -6.50 16.61
CA ASN A 167 16.42 -7.80 16.40
C ASN A 167 15.13 -7.67 15.59
N PHE A 168 15.05 -8.33 14.43
CA PHE A 168 13.89 -8.28 13.53
C PHE A 168 12.58 -8.70 14.22
N TYR A 169 12.61 -9.82 14.93
CA TYR A 169 11.41 -10.34 15.58
C TYR A 169 10.92 -9.43 16.71
N ALA A 170 11.84 -8.77 17.41
CA ALA A 170 11.47 -7.78 18.42
C ALA A 170 10.78 -6.56 17.81
N PHE A 171 11.32 -6.02 16.69
CA PHE A 171 10.66 -4.95 15.95
C PHE A 171 9.30 -5.38 15.39
N PHE A 172 9.22 -6.60 14.85
CA PHE A 172 7.98 -7.15 14.32
C PHE A 172 6.89 -7.30 15.39
N VAL A 173 7.18 -7.96 16.51
CA VAL A 173 6.22 -8.15 17.61
C VAL A 173 5.75 -6.79 18.13
N ARG A 174 6.67 -5.87 18.40
CA ARG A 174 6.32 -4.53 18.91
C ARG A 174 5.50 -3.71 17.91
N SER A 175 5.75 -3.85 16.61
CA SER A 175 4.92 -3.20 15.58
C SER A 175 3.49 -3.73 15.61
N CYS A 176 3.32 -5.04 15.71
CA CYS A 176 2.00 -5.67 15.79
C CYS A 176 1.28 -5.35 17.11
N THR A 177 1.94 -5.56 18.26
CA THR A 177 1.29 -5.48 19.58
C THR A 177 1.09 -4.06 20.08
N ARG A 178 2.02 -3.14 19.76
CA ARG A 178 2.01 -1.78 20.33
C ARG A 178 1.50 -0.71 19.39
N VAL A 179 1.47 -0.99 18.08
CA VAL A 179 1.01 -0.02 17.08
C VAL A 179 -0.24 -0.52 16.38
N LEU A 180 -0.13 -1.61 15.60
CA LEU A 180 -1.23 -2.07 14.76
C LEU A 180 -2.43 -2.55 15.58
N LEU A 181 -2.24 -3.41 16.56
CA LEU A 181 -3.34 -3.97 17.35
C LEU A 181 -4.15 -2.90 18.11
N PRO A 182 -3.56 -2.01 18.92
CA PRO A 182 -4.36 -1.02 19.67
C PRO A 182 -5.09 -0.03 18.75
N LEU A 183 -4.45 0.39 17.66
CA LEU A 183 -5.12 1.26 16.67
C LEU A 183 -6.25 0.53 15.96
N SER A 184 -6.06 -0.74 15.59
CA SER A 184 -7.11 -1.56 14.96
C SER A 184 -8.31 -1.77 15.89
N VAL A 185 -8.08 -1.97 17.18
CA VAL A 185 -9.18 -2.07 18.15
C VAL A 185 -9.99 -0.77 18.20
N VAL A 186 -9.32 0.37 18.25
CA VAL A 186 -10.00 1.68 18.26
C VAL A 186 -10.81 1.89 16.99
N VAL A 187 -10.21 1.65 15.81
CA VAL A 187 -10.89 1.82 14.52
C VAL A 187 -12.04 0.82 14.38
N ALA A 188 -11.86 -0.45 14.75
CA ALA A 188 -12.92 -1.46 14.72
C ALA A 188 -14.11 -1.08 15.59
N LEU A 189 -13.89 -0.52 16.77
CA LEU A 189 -14.97 -0.03 17.64
C LEU A 189 -15.71 1.15 17.01
N LEU A 190 -15.00 2.11 16.41
CA LEU A 190 -15.63 3.22 15.69
C LEU A 190 -16.51 2.74 14.54
N LEU A 191 -16.02 1.78 13.76
CA LEU A 191 -16.77 1.18 12.66
C LEU A 191 -17.98 0.38 13.16
N LEU A 192 -17.80 -0.45 14.21
CA LEU A 192 -18.86 -1.23 14.82
C LEU A 192 -20.01 -0.35 15.33
N PHE A 193 -19.71 0.72 16.08
CA PHE A 193 -20.70 1.68 16.56
C PHE A 193 -21.38 2.47 15.44
N SER A 194 -20.77 2.50 14.25
CA SER A 194 -21.32 3.15 13.04
C SER A 194 -22.14 2.19 12.17
N GLY A 195 -22.29 0.92 12.55
CA GLY A 195 -23.13 -0.05 11.86
C GLY A 195 -22.39 -1.11 11.04
N THR A 196 -21.05 -1.11 11.00
CA THR A 196 -20.28 -2.18 10.35
C THR A 196 -20.45 -3.49 11.12
N PRO A 197 -20.85 -4.61 10.50
CA PRO A 197 -21.15 -5.86 11.22
C PRO A 197 -19.89 -6.50 11.83
N MET A 198 -20.10 -7.22 12.94
CA MET A 198 -19.10 -8.06 13.58
C MET A 198 -19.80 -9.30 14.14
N THR A 199 -19.90 -10.36 13.34
CA THR A 199 -20.63 -11.57 13.68
C THR A 199 -20.02 -12.80 13.01
N PHE A 200 -20.34 -13.98 13.52
CA PHE A 200 -20.03 -15.28 12.88
C PHE A 200 -21.29 -16.02 12.41
N LYS A 201 -22.43 -15.33 12.39
CA LYS A 201 -23.65 -15.88 11.78
C LYS A 201 -23.50 -15.89 10.27
N GLY A 202 -24.11 -16.89 9.61
CA GLY A 202 -24.21 -16.96 8.16
C GLY A 202 -25.07 -15.84 7.55
N LYS A 203 -25.29 -15.94 6.25
CA LYS A 203 -26.08 -14.97 5.47
C LYS A 203 -27.47 -14.76 6.05
N ASP A 204 -27.89 -13.51 6.15
CA ASP A 204 -29.28 -13.17 6.44
C ASP A 204 -30.09 -13.19 5.13
N SER A 205 -31.32 -13.70 5.18
CA SER A 205 -32.23 -13.76 4.03
C SER A 205 -33.27 -12.66 4.13
N TYR A 206 -33.43 -11.89 3.08
CA TYR A 206 -34.39 -10.80 2.95
C TYR A 206 -35.22 -11.01 1.69
N ILE A 207 -36.49 -10.62 1.73
CA ILE A 207 -37.37 -10.61 0.55
C ILE A 207 -37.25 -9.23 -0.07
N SER A 208 -36.86 -9.17 -1.36
CA SER A 208 -36.83 -7.93 -2.14
C SER A 208 -38.23 -7.37 -2.37
N LEU A 209 -38.32 -6.11 -2.79
CA LEU A 209 -39.61 -5.49 -3.17
C LEU A 209 -40.27 -6.20 -4.36
N GLN A 210 -39.51 -6.95 -5.16
CA GLN A 210 -39.97 -7.73 -6.29
C GLN A 210 -40.37 -9.16 -5.91
N GLY A 211 -40.19 -9.56 -4.63
CA GLY A 211 -40.53 -10.88 -4.11
C GLY A 211 -39.39 -11.91 -4.15
N ASP A 212 -38.22 -11.55 -4.66
CA ASP A 212 -37.05 -12.44 -4.70
C ASP A 212 -36.37 -12.55 -3.35
N THR A 213 -35.88 -13.73 -3.01
CA THR A 213 -35.08 -13.92 -1.79
C THR A 213 -33.64 -13.52 -2.04
N MET A 214 -33.19 -12.49 -1.35
CA MET A 214 -31.78 -12.01 -1.35
C MET A 214 -31.03 -12.53 -0.13
N HIS A 215 -29.80 -12.97 -0.33
CA HIS A 215 -28.90 -13.42 0.74
C HIS A 215 -27.77 -12.39 0.94
N VAL A 216 -27.73 -11.79 2.14
CA VAL A 216 -26.73 -10.77 2.49
C VAL A 216 -25.74 -11.37 3.49
N SER A 217 -24.49 -11.50 3.07
CA SER A 217 -23.42 -11.96 3.95
C SER A 217 -23.12 -10.90 5.01
N ARG A 218 -22.88 -11.37 6.23
CA ARG A 218 -22.31 -10.57 7.31
C ARG A 218 -20.99 -11.22 7.72
N GLY A 219 -20.35 -10.84 8.73
CA GLY A 219 -19.13 -11.52 9.15
C GLY A 219 -18.32 -10.66 10.11
N PRO A 220 -17.06 -11.01 10.40
CA PRO A 220 -16.18 -10.23 11.24
C PRO A 220 -15.63 -8.99 10.52
N VAL A 221 -16.51 -8.21 9.88
CA VAL A 221 -16.16 -7.13 8.94
C VAL A 221 -15.42 -5.99 9.63
N ALA A 222 -15.93 -5.49 10.77
CA ALA A 222 -15.34 -4.32 11.43
C ALA A 222 -13.86 -4.53 11.82
N ALA A 223 -13.49 -5.73 12.29
CA ALA A 223 -12.12 -6.05 12.64
C ALA A 223 -11.23 -6.12 11.39
N MET A 224 -11.72 -6.72 10.30
CA MET A 224 -10.98 -6.82 9.05
C MET A 224 -10.76 -5.44 8.42
N VAL A 225 -11.78 -4.59 8.35
CA VAL A 225 -11.69 -3.23 7.79
C VAL A 225 -10.71 -2.37 8.59
N ALA A 226 -10.68 -2.48 9.91
CA ALA A 226 -9.77 -1.73 10.74
C ALA A 226 -8.30 -1.98 10.38
N ILE A 227 -7.88 -3.24 10.30
CA ILE A 227 -6.48 -3.57 9.98
C ILE A 227 -6.18 -3.38 8.49
N LYS A 228 -7.13 -3.64 7.56
CA LYS A 228 -6.91 -3.42 6.14
C LYS A 228 -6.52 -1.98 5.84
N GLN A 229 -7.08 -1.01 6.57
CA GLN A 229 -6.76 0.41 6.39
C GLN A 229 -5.46 0.79 7.10
N LEU A 230 -5.32 0.47 8.40
CA LEU A 230 -4.14 0.82 9.19
C LEU A 230 -2.86 0.13 8.71
N GLY A 231 -2.97 -1.11 8.23
CA GLY A 231 -1.85 -1.88 7.69
C GLY A 231 -1.50 -1.53 6.25
N THR A 232 -2.24 -0.60 5.61
CA THR A 232 -2.17 -0.33 4.16
C THR A 232 -2.22 -1.63 3.35
N ASN A 233 -3.23 -2.46 3.63
CA ASN A 233 -3.42 -3.77 3.03
C ASN A 233 -4.46 -3.74 1.90
N GLY A 234 -5.63 -3.14 2.16
CA GLY A 234 -6.69 -2.89 1.21
C GLY A 234 -7.69 -4.02 0.96
N GLY A 235 -7.34 -5.27 1.23
CA GLY A 235 -8.23 -6.40 1.01
C GLY A 235 -9.46 -6.38 1.90
N GLY A 236 -10.66 -6.26 1.29
CA GLY A 236 -11.94 -6.17 1.96
C GLY A 236 -12.56 -7.53 2.27
N PHE A 237 -13.59 -7.50 3.12
CA PHE A 237 -14.47 -8.65 3.34
C PHE A 237 -15.38 -8.89 2.13
N PHE A 238 -15.90 -7.80 1.54
CA PHE A 238 -16.77 -7.82 0.36
C PHE A 238 -15.97 -7.55 -0.92
N GLY A 239 -16.48 -8.07 -2.06
CA GLY A 239 -15.88 -7.82 -3.38
C GLY A 239 -15.88 -6.35 -3.75
N ALA A 240 -16.94 -5.60 -3.42
CA ALA A 240 -16.99 -4.15 -3.63
C ALA A 240 -16.13 -3.34 -2.63
N ASN A 241 -15.42 -3.99 -1.72
CA ASN A 241 -14.54 -3.37 -0.73
C ASN A 241 -15.26 -2.24 0.07
N SER A 242 -14.63 -1.12 0.35
CA SER A 242 -15.25 -0.01 1.11
C SER A 242 -16.26 0.83 0.31
N ALA A 243 -16.63 0.44 -0.93
CA ALA A 243 -17.85 0.88 -1.58
C ALA A 243 -19.09 0.16 -1.02
N GLN A 244 -18.93 -1.03 -0.43
CA GLN A 244 -20.02 -1.78 0.19
C GLN A 244 -20.51 -1.06 1.47
N PRO A 245 -21.85 -0.79 1.59
CA PRO A 245 -22.40 -0.12 2.76
C PRO A 245 -22.14 -0.83 4.11
N LEU A 246 -21.96 -2.14 4.10
CA LEU A 246 -21.64 -2.91 5.31
C LEU A 246 -20.16 -2.80 5.74
N GLU A 247 -19.26 -2.39 4.86
CA GLU A 247 -17.89 -2.02 5.26
C GLU A 247 -17.79 -0.55 5.67
N ASN A 248 -18.41 0.34 4.88
CA ASN A 248 -18.32 1.79 5.03
C ASN A 248 -19.71 2.42 4.97
N PRO A 249 -20.48 2.39 6.08
CA PRO A 249 -21.89 2.79 6.09
C PRO A 249 -22.17 4.25 5.74
N GLY A 250 -21.25 5.17 6.07
CA GLY A 250 -21.52 6.60 5.90
C GLY A 250 -20.28 7.46 5.81
N TYR A 251 -20.48 8.78 5.72
CA TYR A 251 -19.37 9.72 5.53
C TYR A 251 -18.40 9.75 6.73
N PHE A 252 -18.88 9.51 7.95
CA PHE A 252 -18.02 9.43 9.13
C PHE A 252 -17.08 8.21 9.05
N THR A 253 -17.59 7.03 8.68
CA THR A 253 -16.76 5.83 8.49
C THR A 253 -15.78 6.03 7.34
N ASN A 254 -16.20 6.67 6.25
CA ASN A 254 -15.32 7.05 5.14
C ASN A 254 -14.16 7.95 5.60
N MET A 255 -14.40 8.90 6.51
CA MET A 255 -13.33 9.70 7.11
C MET A 255 -12.40 8.87 7.99
N VAL A 256 -12.94 8.02 8.86
CA VAL A 256 -12.15 7.15 9.76
C VAL A 256 -11.25 6.21 8.97
N GLU A 257 -11.79 5.56 7.95
CA GLU A 257 -11.03 4.65 7.11
C GLU A 257 -9.95 5.39 6.32
N ASN A 258 -10.28 6.51 5.67
CA ASN A 258 -9.31 7.26 4.87
C ASN A 258 -8.17 7.85 5.73
N VAL A 259 -8.48 8.39 6.92
CA VAL A 259 -7.47 8.81 7.89
C VAL A 259 -6.57 7.63 8.27
N SER A 260 -7.15 6.45 8.48
CA SER A 260 -6.40 5.24 8.85
C SER A 260 -5.42 4.77 7.76
N ILE A 261 -5.78 4.91 6.47
CA ILE A 261 -4.92 4.54 5.33
C ILE A 261 -3.57 5.25 5.39
N ILE A 262 -3.57 6.57 5.56
CA ILE A 262 -2.37 7.39 5.40
C ILE A 262 -1.65 7.69 6.72
N LEU A 263 -2.27 7.36 7.87
CA LEU A 263 -1.81 7.70 9.21
C LEU A 263 -0.44 7.12 9.54
N ILE A 264 -0.28 5.80 9.43
CA ILE A 264 0.98 5.13 9.79
C ILE A 264 2.10 5.43 8.78
N PRO A 265 1.88 5.46 7.44
CA PRO A 265 2.88 5.92 6.48
C PRO A 265 3.49 7.27 6.83
N ILE A 266 2.68 8.28 7.15
CA ILE A 266 3.18 9.60 7.59
C ILE A 266 3.90 9.48 8.95
N ALA A 267 3.32 8.75 9.90
CA ALA A 267 3.92 8.56 11.22
C ALA A 267 5.32 7.92 11.16
N MET A 268 5.56 7.00 10.22
CA MET A 268 6.88 6.38 10.02
C MET A 268 7.95 7.41 9.62
N VAL A 269 7.60 8.44 8.84
CA VAL A 269 8.52 9.53 8.50
C VAL A 269 8.91 10.33 9.75
N PHE A 270 7.94 10.63 10.62
CA PHE A 270 8.23 11.31 11.88
C PHE A 270 8.95 10.40 12.89
N ALA A 271 8.71 9.08 12.85
CA ALA A 271 9.46 8.10 13.62
C ALA A 271 10.96 8.09 13.25
N LEU A 272 11.28 8.15 11.94
CA LEU A 272 12.65 8.35 11.46
C LEU A 272 13.30 9.57 12.11
N GLY A 273 12.59 10.71 12.09
CA GLY A 273 13.10 11.96 12.67
C GLY A 273 13.39 11.86 14.18
N HIS A 274 12.61 11.05 14.90
CA HIS A 274 12.85 10.76 16.32
C HIS A 274 14.05 9.83 16.52
N VAL A 275 14.11 8.70 15.82
CA VAL A 275 15.19 7.70 15.92
C VAL A 275 16.55 8.30 15.57
N LEU A 276 16.62 9.10 14.51
CA LEU A 276 17.87 9.76 14.06
C LEU A 276 18.17 11.05 14.84
N ARG A 277 17.25 11.56 15.66
CA ARG A 277 17.30 12.90 16.27
C ARG A 277 17.50 14.03 15.25
N ARG A 278 16.98 13.85 14.02
CA ARG A 278 17.08 14.80 12.89
C ARG A 278 15.69 15.21 12.41
N LYS A 279 15.03 16.07 13.18
CA LYS A 279 13.65 16.53 12.85
C LYS A 279 13.57 17.24 11.49
N ARG A 280 14.60 18.02 11.10
CA ARG A 280 14.63 18.74 9.80
C ARG A 280 14.59 17.77 8.63
N LEU A 281 15.31 16.64 8.70
CA LEU A 281 15.28 15.61 7.68
C LEU A 281 13.86 15.00 7.53
N ALA A 282 13.19 14.69 8.63
CA ALA A 282 11.83 14.17 8.59
C ALA A 282 10.84 15.17 7.97
N TRP A 283 10.92 16.44 8.34
CA TRP A 283 10.07 17.49 7.75
C TRP A 283 10.36 17.70 6.26
N MET A 284 11.62 17.60 5.83
CA MET A 284 11.98 17.67 4.41
C MET A 284 11.36 16.50 3.64
N ILE A 285 11.51 15.26 4.13
CA ILE A 285 10.93 14.06 3.50
C ILE A 285 9.40 14.17 3.46
N PHE A 286 8.77 14.52 4.57
CA PHE A 286 7.32 14.75 4.64
C PHE A 286 6.87 15.82 3.63
N GLY A 287 7.61 16.92 3.51
CA GLY A 287 7.31 17.98 2.55
C GLY A 287 7.37 17.50 1.10
N VAL A 288 8.40 16.72 0.72
CA VAL A 288 8.52 16.14 -0.62
C VAL A 288 7.35 15.20 -0.92
N MET A 289 7.03 14.29 0.01
CA MET A 289 5.93 13.35 -0.13
C MET A 289 4.57 14.07 -0.23
N THR A 290 4.36 15.11 0.59
CA THR A 290 3.13 15.92 0.59
C THR A 290 2.96 16.68 -0.72
N VAL A 291 4.01 17.33 -1.22
CA VAL A 291 3.94 18.03 -2.51
C VAL A 291 3.59 17.05 -3.63
N GLY A 292 4.24 15.88 -3.67
CA GLY A 292 3.93 14.84 -4.64
C GLY A 292 2.47 14.37 -4.54
N PHE A 293 1.98 14.10 -3.34
CA PHE A 293 0.59 13.74 -3.11
C PHE A 293 -0.39 14.82 -3.58
N LEU A 294 -0.13 16.10 -3.27
CA LEU A 294 -0.99 17.20 -3.68
C LEU A 294 -0.98 17.40 -5.21
N CYS A 295 0.14 17.17 -5.89
CA CYS A 295 0.21 17.20 -7.35
C CYS A 295 -0.66 16.13 -8.02
N LEU A 296 -1.00 15.05 -7.34
CA LEU A 296 -1.87 13.99 -7.84
C LEU A 296 -3.33 14.20 -7.43
N VAL A 297 -3.59 14.54 -6.17
CA VAL A 297 -4.95 14.58 -5.62
C VAL A 297 -5.74 15.81 -6.09
N ILE A 298 -5.08 16.97 -6.21
CA ILE A 298 -5.79 18.21 -6.61
C ILE A 298 -6.38 18.09 -8.02
N PRO A 299 -5.61 17.70 -9.06
CA PRO A 299 -6.17 17.52 -10.39
C PRO A 299 -7.17 16.36 -10.46
N ALA A 300 -6.98 15.27 -9.73
CA ALA A 300 -7.94 14.17 -9.69
C ALA A 300 -9.32 14.64 -9.19
N ILE A 301 -9.36 15.35 -8.07
CA ILE A 301 -10.61 15.95 -7.56
C ILE A 301 -11.23 16.92 -8.57
N HIS A 302 -10.42 17.70 -9.27
CA HIS A 302 -10.90 18.62 -10.28
C HIS A 302 -11.60 17.90 -11.43
N TYR A 303 -10.97 16.88 -12.00
CA TYR A 303 -11.55 16.15 -13.14
C TYR A 303 -12.80 15.37 -12.74
N GLU A 304 -12.83 14.70 -11.59
CA GLU A 304 -14.03 14.00 -11.13
C GLU A 304 -15.18 14.96 -10.81
N SER A 305 -14.88 16.13 -10.24
CA SER A 305 -15.90 17.13 -9.93
C SER A 305 -16.42 17.86 -11.17
N SER A 306 -15.68 17.83 -12.28
CA SER A 306 -16.08 18.47 -13.55
C SER A 306 -17.04 17.60 -14.39
N GLY A 307 -17.22 16.33 -14.05
CA GLY A 307 -18.04 15.38 -14.80
C GLY A 307 -17.30 14.66 -15.93
N ASN A 308 -17.92 13.61 -16.47
CA ASN A 308 -17.39 12.83 -17.58
C ASN A 308 -17.76 13.49 -18.93
N PRO A 309 -16.78 13.87 -19.78
CA PRO A 309 -17.04 14.50 -21.07
C PRO A 309 -17.92 13.67 -22.00
N ALA A 310 -17.76 12.35 -22.03
CA ALA A 310 -18.54 11.46 -22.88
C ALA A 310 -20.04 11.47 -22.49
N ILE A 311 -20.35 11.47 -21.19
CA ILE A 311 -21.72 11.59 -20.69
C ILE A 311 -22.30 12.97 -21.02
N GLY A 312 -21.48 14.03 -20.92
CA GLY A 312 -21.87 15.39 -21.31
C GLY A 312 -22.26 15.51 -22.77
N GLN A 313 -21.57 14.81 -23.69
CA GLN A 313 -21.89 14.78 -25.12
C GLN A 313 -23.25 14.13 -25.40
N LEU A 314 -23.73 13.22 -24.53
CA LEU A 314 -25.07 12.64 -24.61
C LEU A 314 -26.18 13.58 -24.12
N GLY A 315 -25.86 14.83 -23.74
CA GLY A 315 -26.79 15.81 -23.22
C GLY A 315 -27.23 15.55 -21.78
N VAL A 316 -26.57 14.67 -21.05
CA VAL A 316 -26.89 14.36 -19.64
C VAL A 316 -26.21 15.37 -18.73
N ALA A 317 -27.00 16.11 -17.95
CA ALA A 317 -26.48 17.06 -16.96
C ALA A 317 -25.79 16.33 -15.78
N GLN A 318 -24.62 16.79 -15.38
CA GLN A 318 -23.82 16.22 -14.31
C GLN A 318 -23.55 17.26 -13.19
N PRO A 319 -24.59 17.76 -12.48
CA PRO A 319 -24.44 18.84 -11.50
C PRO A 319 -23.59 18.44 -10.29
N SER A 320 -23.50 17.14 -10.00
CA SER A 320 -22.69 16.58 -8.90
C SER A 320 -21.28 16.16 -9.32
N GLY A 321 -20.92 16.29 -10.59
CA GLY A 321 -19.68 15.73 -11.16
C GLY A 321 -19.87 14.33 -11.73
N ALA A 322 -18.78 13.60 -11.99
CA ALA A 322 -18.80 12.24 -12.51
C ALA A 322 -19.21 11.25 -11.41
N MET A 323 -20.47 10.79 -11.49
CA MET A 323 -21.07 9.90 -10.48
C MET A 323 -21.06 8.43 -10.87
N GLU A 324 -20.66 8.08 -12.10
CA GLU A 324 -20.53 6.71 -12.54
C GLU A 324 -19.58 5.94 -11.61
N GLY A 325 -19.98 4.74 -11.19
CA GLY A 325 -19.20 3.88 -10.29
C GLY A 325 -18.93 4.46 -8.89
N LYS A 326 -19.61 5.54 -8.50
CA LYS A 326 -19.41 6.23 -7.22
C LYS A 326 -20.63 6.19 -6.34
N GLU A 327 -20.41 6.09 -5.05
CA GLU A 327 -21.45 6.06 -4.04
C GLU A 327 -22.01 7.49 -3.78
N VAL A 328 -23.34 7.61 -3.86
CA VAL A 328 -24.03 8.89 -3.62
C VAL A 328 -23.71 9.48 -2.24
N ARG A 329 -23.52 8.62 -1.23
CA ARG A 329 -23.18 9.01 0.14
C ARG A 329 -21.82 9.66 0.29
N PHE A 330 -20.90 9.50 -0.69
CA PHE A 330 -19.55 10.05 -0.66
C PHE A 330 -19.33 11.18 -1.68
N GLY A 331 -19.81 10.97 -2.90
CA GLY A 331 -19.65 11.90 -4.01
C GLY A 331 -18.27 11.86 -4.67
N PRO A 332 -18.07 12.59 -5.79
CA PRO A 332 -16.89 12.46 -6.62
C PRO A 332 -15.60 12.96 -5.96
N ALA A 333 -15.65 14.05 -5.18
CA ALA A 333 -14.45 14.60 -4.55
C ALA A 333 -13.87 13.66 -3.47
N ALA A 334 -14.71 13.04 -2.65
CA ALA A 334 -14.26 12.08 -1.64
C ALA A 334 -13.78 10.76 -2.27
N SER A 335 -14.41 10.35 -3.39
CA SER A 335 -13.98 9.17 -4.14
C SER A 335 -12.64 9.39 -4.82
N ALA A 336 -12.42 10.53 -5.48
CA ALA A 336 -11.12 10.88 -6.06
C ALA A 336 -10.01 10.99 -4.99
N TYR A 337 -10.32 11.61 -3.85
CA TYR A 337 -9.38 11.71 -2.74
C TYR A 337 -8.99 10.32 -2.21
N TRP A 338 -9.98 9.43 -2.02
CA TRP A 338 -9.72 8.05 -1.62
C TRP A 338 -8.88 7.31 -2.68
N GLY A 339 -9.25 7.39 -3.96
CA GLY A 339 -8.54 6.74 -5.05
C GLY A 339 -7.06 7.13 -5.11
N ILE A 340 -6.74 8.42 -4.97
CA ILE A 340 -5.34 8.85 -4.92
C ILE A 340 -4.67 8.46 -3.59
N THR A 341 -5.38 8.58 -2.45
CA THR A 341 -4.82 8.17 -1.15
C THR A 341 -4.44 6.68 -1.15
N THR A 342 -5.31 5.82 -1.65
CA THR A 342 -5.06 4.37 -1.71
C THR A 342 -3.93 4.01 -2.66
N THR A 343 -3.82 4.69 -3.80
CA THR A 343 -2.79 4.42 -4.81
C THR A 343 -1.40 4.90 -4.40
N VAL A 344 -1.26 6.04 -3.73
CA VAL A 344 0.04 6.54 -3.25
C VAL A 344 0.53 5.82 -1.98
N THR A 345 -0.37 5.16 -1.22
CA THR A 345 -0.01 4.46 0.02
C THR A 345 0.13 2.95 -0.14
N SER A 346 0.03 2.41 -1.35
CA SER A 346 0.00 0.96 -1.58
C SER A 346 -1.05 0.24 -0.71
N ASN A 347 -2.24 0.87 -0.51
CA ASN A 347 -3.30 0.30 0.32
C ASN A 347 -4.19 -0.65 -0.48
N GLY A 348 -4.78 -0.20 -1.60
CA GLY A 348 -5.64 -1.00 -2.48
C GLY A 348 -7.12 -0.97 -2.15
N SER A 349 -7.52 -0.48 -0.99
CA SER A 349 -8.93 -0.33 -0.63
C SER A 349 -9.61 0.74 -1.49
N VAL A 350 -10.87 0.51 -1.89
CA VAL A 350 -11.63 1.39 -2.77
C VAL A 350 -12.99 1.74 -2.14
N ASN A 351 -13.44 2.99 -2.30
CA ASN A 351 -14.79 3.42 -1.94
C ASN A 351 -15.64 3.79 -3.17
N ALA A 352 -15.11 3.54 -4.35
CA ALA A 352 -15.72 3.73 -5.65
C ALA A 352 -15.07 2.77 -6.64
N MET A 353 -15.72 2.48 -7.74
CA MET A 353 -15.18 1.71 -8.86
C MET A 353 -14.11 2.54 -9.57
N HIS A 354 -12.86 2.11 -9.53
CA HIS A 354 -11.75 2.87 -10.13
C HIS A 354 -11.78 2.82 -11.66
N ASP A 355 -12.32 1.76 -12.23
CA ASP A 355 -12.52 1.62 -13.67
C ASP A 355 -13.42 2.72 -14.25
N SER A 356 -14.37 3.23 -13.45
CA SER A 356 -15.27 4.34 -13.81
C SER A 356 -14.72 5.73 -13.50
N PHE A 357 -13.46 5.87 -13.14
CA PHE A 357 -12.84 7.19 -13.04
C PHE A 357 -12.70 7.84 -14.42
N THR A 358 -12.77 9.18 -14.44
CA THR A 358 -12.42 9.91 -15.66
C THR A 358 -10.98 9.55 -16.06
N PRO A 359 -10.66 9.51 -17.38
CA PRO A 359 -9.37 9.00 -17.85
C PRO A 359 -8.14 9.64 -17.18
N LEU A 360 -8.19 10.95 -16.92
CA LEU A 360 -7.08 11.64 -16.27
C LEU A 360 -7.01 11.34 -14.76
N THR A 361 -8.13 11.12 -14.08
CA THR A 361 -8.11 10.64 -12.68
C THR A 361 -7.50 9.24 -12.62
N GLY A 362 -7.89 8.34 -13.52
CA GLY A 362 -7.26 7.03 -13.69
C GLY A 362 -5.75 7.13 -13.94
N MET A 363 -5.31 8.08 -14.78
CA MET A 363 -3.89 8.37 -15.01
C MET A 363 -3.17 8.80 -13.71
N PHE A 364 -3.76 9.68 -12.90
CA PHE A 364 -3.13 10.10 -11.64
C PHE A 364 -3.08 8.97 -10.61
N ALA A 365 -4.08 8.08 -10.58
CA ALA A 365 -4.06 6.88 -9.76
C ALA A 365 -2.94 5.92 -10.19
N LEU A 366 -2.82 5.63 -11.49
CA LEU A 366 -1.71 4.87 -12.07
C LEU A 366 -0.35 5.49 -11.73
N TRP A 367 -0.20 6.80 -11.92
CA TRP A 367 1.06 7.49 -11.66
C TRP A 367 1.44 7.45 -10.18
N GLY A 368 0.47 7.56 -9.29
CA GLY A 368 0.69 7.40 -7.84
C GLY A 368 1.32 6.05 -7.49
N MET A 369 0.80 4.96 -8.06
CA MET A 369 1.35 3.61 -7.91
C MET A 369 2.70 3.42 -8.62
N MET A 370 2.88 3.98 -9.81
CA MET A 370 4.14 3.92 -10.57
C MET A 370 5.30 4.63 -9.86
N ILE A 371 5.04 5.72 -9.15
CA ILE A 371 6.03 6.41 -8.30
C ILE A 371 6.30 5.61 -7.03
N ASN A 372 5.28 5.09 -6.38
CA ASN A 372 5.31 4.24 -5.18
C ASN A 372 6.25 4.72 -4.04
N SER A 373 6.44 6.03 -3.91
CA SER A 373 7.33 6.63 -2.91
C SER A 373 6.74 7.87 -2.22
N PHE A 374 5.58 8.37 -2.66
CA PHE A 374 4.84 9.39 -1.93
C PHE A 374 3.98 8.72 -0.87
N TYR A 375 4.42 8.75 0.37
CA TYR A 375 3.99 7.98 1.53
C TYR A 375 4.26 6.47 1.42
N GLY A 376 3.76 5.79 0.38
CA GLY A 376 3.90 4.35 0.16
C GLY A 376 3.25 3.51 1.26
N GLY A 377 3.43 2.20 1.21
CA GLY A 377 2.89 1.27 2.22
C GLY A 377 3.56 1.40 3.58
N VAL A 378 2.91 0.87 4.61
CA VAL A 378 3.39 0.90 6.00
C VAL A 378 4.82 0.35 6.11
N GLY A 379 5.77 1.23 6.41
CA GLY A 379 7.19 0.94 6.47
C GLY A 379 7.89 0.90 5.10
N VAL A 380 7.34 0.17 4.13
CA VAL A 380 7.97 -0.04 2.81
C VAL A 380 7.99 1.22 1.96
N GLY A 381 7.01 2.10 2.11
CA GLY A 381 7.00 3.40 1.41
C GLY A 381 8.24 4.24 1.70
N PHE A 382 8.69 4.27 2.95
CA PHE A 382 9.97 4.90 3.29
C PHE A 382 11.15 4.16 2.65
N LEU A 383 11.13 2.82 2.57
CA LEU A 383 12.20 2.05 1.93
C LEU A 383 12.34 2.41 0.44
N ASN A 384 11.22 2.56 -0.27
CA ASN A 384 11.21 3.03 -1.66
C ASN A 384 11.76 4.47 -1.77
N PHE A 385 11.31 5.37 -0.90
CA PHE A 385 11.82 6.74 -0.86
C PHE A 385 13.32 6.79 -0.54
N TYR A 386 13.81 5.90 0.32
CA TYR A 386 15.23 5.79 0.65
C TYR A 386 16.10 5.44 -0.57
N ILE A 387 15.62 4.59 -1.47
CA ILE A 387 16.31 4.33 -2.77
C ILE A 387 16.48 5.62 -3.55
N PHE A 388 15.44 6.45 -3.64
CA PHE A 388 15.53 7.74 -4.34
C PHE A 388 16.43 8.75 -3.63
N ILE A 389 16.49 8.73 -2.29
CA ILE A 389 17.50 9.51 -1.55
C ILE A 389 18.91 9.11 -1.96
N ILE A 390 19.22 7.81 -2.01
CA ILE A 390 20.55 7.30 -2.39
C ILE A 390 20.90 7.75 -3.82
N ILE A 391 19.97 7.62 -4.76
CA ILE A 391 20.15 8.07 -6.15
C ILE A 391 20.36 9.60 -6.20
N ALA A 392 19.54 10.37 -5.51
CA ALA A 392 19.62 11.83 -5.49
C ALA A 392 20.95 12.33 -4.90
N VAL A 393 21.42 11.73 -3.80
CA VAL A 393 22.72 12.04 -3.21
C VAL A 393 23.86 11.72 -4.17
N PHE A 394 23.77 10.60 -4.88
CA PHE A 394 24.80 10.21 -5.84
C PHE A 394 24.87 11.18 -7.03
N ILE A 395 23.72 11.49 -7.64
CA ILE A 395 23.64 12.43 -8.75
C ILE A 395 24.17 13.80 -8.35
N SER A 396 23.71 14.33 -7.18
CA SER A 396 24.19 15.63 -6.73
C SER A 396 25.68 15.68 -6.41
N GLY A 397 26.19 14.61 -5.79
CA GLY A 397 27.62 14.51 -5.51
C GLY A 397 28.45 14.62 -6.79
N LEU A 398 28.05 13.86 -7.83
CA LEU A 398 28.73 13.89 -9.13
C LEU A 398 28.59 15.25 -9.83
N MET A 399 27.42 15.87 -9.81
CA MET A 399 27.20 17.18 -10.45
C MET A 399 28.08 18.29 -9.83
N VAL A 400 28.33 18.22 -8.54
CA VAL A 400 29.14 19.22 -7.82
C VAL A 400 30.62 18.82 -7.74
N GLY A 401 31.00 17.66 -8.30
CA GLY A 401 32.38 17.15 -8.24
C GLY A 401 32.82 16.73 -6.82
N ARG A 402 31.88 16.27 -5.99
CA ARG A 402 32.12 15.86 -4.61
C ARG A 402 31.83 14.38 -4.40
N THR A 403 32.48 13.78 -3.42
CA THR A 403 32.17 12.41 -3.01
C THR A 403 30.72 12.33 -2.51
N PRO A 404 29.86 11.45 -3.08
CA PRO A 404 28.50 11.26 -2.60
C PRO A 404 28.50 10.69 -1.18
N GLU A 405 27.91 11.40 -0.23
CA GLU A 405 27.83 11.00 1.17
C GLU A 405 26.43 11.20 1.73
N PHE A 406 25.90 10.19 2.41
CA PHE A 406 24.64 10.27 3.12
C PHE A 406 24.84 9.95 4.60
N LEU A 407 24.46 10.87 5.47
CA LEU A 407 24.62 10.77 6.94
C LEU A 407 26.04 10.37 7.37
N GLY A 408 27.07 10.94 6.72
CA GLY A 408 28.47 10.63 7.00
C GLY A 408 28.95 9.27 6.49
N LYS A 409 28.24 8.69 5.54
CA LYS A 409 28.61 7.42 4.89
C LYS A 409 28.79 7.63 3.39
N LYS A 410 29.92 7.19 2.85
CA LYS A 410 30.22 7.25 1.42
C LYS A 410 29.35 6.27 0.64
N ILE A 411 28.66 6.77 -0.38
CA ILE A 411 27.93 5.96 -1.35
C ILE A 411 28.89 5.59 -2.49
N GLU A 412 29.01 4.30 -2.76
CA GLU A 412 29.92 3.76 -3.78
C GLU A 412 29.14 2.97 -4.84
N ALA A 413 29.84 2.45 -5.85
CA ALA A 413 29.25 1.73 -6.94
C ALA A 413 28.36 0.53 -6.52
N LYS A 414 28.67 -0.12 -5.38
CA LYS A 414 27.92 -1.27 -4.89
C LYS A 414 26.51 -0.89 -4.46
N GLU A 415 26.38 0.17 -3.66
CA GLU A 415 25.08 0.68 -3.21
C GLU A 415 24.27 1.23 -4.38
N MET A 416 24.94 1.95 -5.29
CA MET A 416 24.29 2.47 -6.50
C MET A 416 23.78 1.38 -7.43
N LYS A 417 24.54 0.30 -7.63
CA LYS A 417 24.09 -0.83 -8.44
C LYS A 417 22.80 -1.44 -7.89
N ILE A 418 22.74 -1.65 -6.55
CA ILE A 418 21.52 -2.16 -5.90
C ILE A 418 20.37 -1.16 -6.08
N ALA A 419 20.61 0.12 -5.80
CA ALA A 419 19.57 1.16 -5.91
C ALA A 419 18.99 1.25 -7.32
N THR A 420 19.85 1.22 -8.36
CA THR A 420 19.43 1.27 -9.76
C THR A 420 18.61 0.04 -10.15
N ILE A 421 19.03 -1.16 -9.76
CA ILE A 421 18.28 -2.41 -10.03
C ILE A 421 16.88 -2.32 -9.41
N ILE A 422 16.78 -1.88 -8.14
CA ILE A 422 15.49 -1.76 -7.46
C ILE A 422 14.61 -0.69 -8.10
N ALA A 423 15.16 0.47 -8.45
CA ALA A 423 14.40 1.54 -9.10
C ALA A 423 13.84 1.14 -10.47
N LEU A 424 14.58 0.31 -11.24
CA LEU A 424 14.15 -0.16 -12.56
C LEU A 424 13.28 -1.41 -12.51
N LEU A 425 13.31 -2.17 -11.42
CA LEU A 425 12.56 -3.42 -11.28
C LEU A 425 11.06 -3.20 -11.48
N HIS A 426 10.52 -2.18 -10.85
CA HIS A 426 9.11 -1.82 -10.93
C HIS A 426 8.67 -1.56 -12.37
N THR A 427 9.44 -0.76 -13.11
CA THR A 427 9.23 -0.50 -14.54
C THR A 427 9.30 -1.77 -15.37
N LEU A 428 10.31 -2.61 -15.14
CA LEU A 428 10.50 -3.86 -15.86
C LEU A 428 9.28 -4.78 -15.71
N LEU A 429 8.82 -4.98 -14.48
CA LEU A 429 7.68 -5.87 -14.21
C LEU A 429 6.39 -5.35 -14.84
N ILE A 430 6.05 -4.09 -14.61
CA ILE A 430 4.82 -3.49 -15.14
C ILE A 430 4.79 -3.57 -16.67
N LEU A 431 5.82 -3.02 -17.34
CA LEU A 431 5.79 -2.91 -18.79
C LEU A 431 5.91 -4.26 -19.51
N SER A 432 6.72 -5.20 -18.98
CA SER A 432 6.89 -6.51 -19.60
C SER A 432 5.61 -7.35 -19.55
N PHE A 433 4.94 -7.37 -18.39
CA PHE A 433 3.71 -8.16 -18.23
C PHE A 433 2.52 -7.50 -18.92
N THR A 434 2.42 -6.16 -18.92
CA THR A 434 1.41 -5.44 -19.72
C THR A 434 1.61 -5.70 -21.21
N ALA A 435 2.84 -5.65 -21.70
CA ALA A 435 3.13 -5.97 -23.09
C ALA A 435 2.78 -7.42 -23.44
N LEU A 436 3.06 -8.37 -22.56
CA LEU A 436 2.71 -9.78 -22.75
C LEU A 436 1.19 -9.97 -22.86
N SER A 437 0.42 -9.42 -21.91
CA SER A 437 -1.05 -9.56 -21.91
C SER A 437 -1.67 -8.85 -23.13
N SER A 438 -1.19 -7.65 -23.48
CA SER A 438 -1.66 -6.92 -24.65
C SER A 438 -1.35 -7.66 -25.95
N TRP A 439 -0.18 -8.30 -26.03
CA TRP A 439 0.20 -9.11 -27.19
C TRP A 439 -0.68 -10.36 -27.33
N LEU A 440 -0.93 -11.07 -26.24
CA LEU A 440 -1.84 -12.23 -26.22
C LEU A 440 -3.25 -11.84 -26.67
N TYR A 441 -3.79 -10.78 -26.10
CA TYR A 441 -5.12 -10.27 -26.45
C TYR A 441 -5.22 -9.87 -27.93
N ALA A 442 -4.21 -9.17 -28.46
CA ALA A 442 -4.19 -8.74 -29.85
C ALA A 442 -4.04 -9.90 -30.83
N HIS A 443 -3.37 -11.00 -30.46
CA HIS A 443 -3.20 -12.18 -31.32
C HIS A 443 -4.43 -13.07 -31.41
N ASP A 444 -5.16 -13.21 -30.31
CA ASP A 444 -6.37 -14.04 -30.26
C ASP A 444 -7.48 -13.38 -29.40
N PRO A 445 -8.08 -12.29 -29.92
CA PRO A 445 -9.12 -11.57 -29.17
C PRO A 445 -10.34 -12.43 -28.84
N LYS A 446 -10.60 -13.50 -29.57
CA LYS A 446 -11.76 -14.37 -29.33
C LYS A 446 -11.56 -15.24 -28.10
N THR A 447 -10.38 -15.83 -27.93
CA THR A 447 -10.04 -16.65 -26.77
C THR A 447 -9.99 -15.80 -25.49
N TYR A 448 -9.53 -14.56 -25.61
CA TYR A 448 -9.36 -13.64 -24.48
C TYR A 448 -10.46 -12.58 -24.36
N ALA A 449 -11.59 -12.75 -25.07
CA ALA A 449 -12.70 -11.79 -25.07
C ALA A 449 -13.25 -11.44 -23.68
N GLY A 450 -13.19 -12.38 -22.73
CA GLY A 450 -13.62 -12.17 -21.34
C GLY A 450 -12.62 -11.41 -20.46
N TRP A 451 -11.48 -11.01 -20.98
CA TRP A 451 -10.48 -10.25 -20.20
C TRP A 451 -10.83 -8.78 -20.04
N LEU A 452 -11.45 -8.18 -21.05
CA LEU A 452 -11.71 -6.74 -21.08
C LEU A 452 -13.19 -6.43 -21.23
N ASN A 453 -13.72 -5.62 -20.34
CA ASN A 453 -15.07 -5.06 -20.47
C ASN A 453 -15.10 -3.88 -21.45
N ASN A 454 -14.02 -3.12 -21.50
CA ASN A 454 -13.91 -1.88 -22.26
C ASN A 454 -12.71 -1.96 -23.22
N PRO A 455 -12.81 -2.70 -24.37
CA PRO A 455 -11.69 -2.82 -25.30
C PRO A 455 -11.28 -1.47 -25.90
N GLY A 456 -10.01 -1.35 -26.31
CA GLY A 456 -9.43 -0.12 -26.83
C GLY A 456 -8.46 0.53 -25.85
N TYR A 457 -8.42 1.86 -25.81
CA TYR A 457 -7.49 2.60 -24.92
C TYR A 457 -7.78 2.33 -23.45
N HIS A 458 -9.05 2.20 -23.06
CA HIS A 458 -9.44 1.88 -21.71
C HIS A 458 -9.01 0.46 -21.33
N GLY A 459 -9.27 -0.53 -22.20
CA GLY A 459 -8.85 -1.92 -21.96
C GLY A 459 -7.34 -2.09 -21.85
N PHE A 460 -6.57 -1.29 -22.57
CA PHE A 460 -5.12 -1.23 -22.33
C PHE A 460 -4.82 -0.69 -20.92
N SER A 461 -5.57 0.32 -20.47
CA SER A 461 -5.44 0.87 -19.12
C SER A 461 -5.85 -0.15 -18.04
N GLU A 462 -6.88 -1.02 -18.28
CA GLU A 462 -7.27 -2.12 -17.39
C GLU A 462 -6.06 -3.07 -17.16
N MET A 463 -5.44 -3.55 -18.25
CA MET A 463 -4.25 -4.44 -18.16
C MET A 463 -3.04 -3.75 -17.52
N LEU A 464 -2.79 -2.48 -17.85
CA LEU A 464 -1.71 -1.68 -17.28
C LEU A 464 -1.91 -1.45 -15.77
N TYR A 465 -3.16 -1.18 -15.37
CA TYR A 465 -3.51 -0.95 -13.98
C TYR A 465 -3.27 -2.20 -13.13
N GLU A 466 -3.67 -3.35 -13.62
CA GLU A 466 -3.53 -4.62 -12.94
C GLU A 466 -2.07 -4.94 -12.57
N TYR A 467 -1.15 -4.84 -13.54
CA TYR A 467 0.27 -5.06 -13.26
C TYR A 467 0.93 -3.91 -12.50
N THR A 468 0.41 -2.69 -12.64
CA THR A 468 0.88 -1.55 -11.84
C THR A 468 0.49 -1.74 -10.37
N SER A 469 -0.75 -2.15 -10.11
CA SER A 469 -1.25 -2.47 -8.77
C SER A 469 -0.49 -3.64 -8.14
N SER A 470 -0.34 -4.74 -8.89
CA SER A 470 0.46 -5.90 -8.47
C SER A 470 1.90 -5.52 -8.12
N SER A 471 2.56 -4.72 -8.97
CA SER A 471 3.95 -4.32 -8.77
C SER A 471 4.13 -3.24 -7.70
N ALA A 472 3.15 -2.37 -7.49
CA ALA A 472 3.15 -1.42 -6.38
C ALA A 472 2.80 -2.07 -5.04
N ASN A 473 2.41 -3.35 -5.03
CA ASN A 473 1.79 -4.05 -3.89
C ASN A 473 0.59 -3.25 -3.35
N ASN A 474 -0.27 -2.76 -4.25
CA ASN A 474 -1.40 -1.92 -3.94
C ASN A 474 -2.66 -2.74 -3.66
N GLY A 475 -3.21 -3.42 -4.66
CA GLY A 475 -4.40 -4.29 -4.55
C GLY A 475 -5.70 -3.72 -5.08
N SER A 476 -5.75 -2.45 -5.53
CA SER A 476 -6.90 -1.95 -6.33
C SER A 476 -6.79 -2.43 -7.77
N GLY A 477 -7.91 -2.63 -8.44
CA GLY A 477 -8.01 -2.97 -9.85
C GLY A 477 -8.76 -1.91 -10.63
N PHE A 478 -8.74 -2.02 -11.96
CA PHE A 478 -9.80 -1.54 -12.81
C PHE A 478 -10.76 -2.72 -13.00
N GLU A 479 -11.94 -2.61 -12.42
CA GLU A 479 -12.86 -3.71 -12.20
C GLU A 479 -13.55 -4.19 -13.50
N GLY A 480 -13.23 -3.55 -14.64
CA GLY A 480 -13.55 -4.02 -15.99
C GLY A 480 -12.70 -5.20 -16.44
N LEU A 481 -11.55 -5.45 -15.81
CA LEU A 481 -10.70 -6.59 -16.12
C LEU A 481 -11.28 -7.89 -15.56
N GLY A 482 -11.42 -8.91 -16.40
CA GLY A 482 -11.79 -10.27 -16.01
C GLY A 482 -10.59 -11.05 -15.46
N ASP A 483 -10.17 -10.73 -14.24
CA ASP A 483 -8.95 -11.19 -13.61
C ASP A 483 -9.03 -12.59 -12.98
N GLY A 484 -10.23 -13.12 -12.74
CA GLY A 484 -10.49 -14.40 -12.05
C GLY A 484 -10.09 -15.66 -12.85
N VAL A 485 -9.02 -15.62 -13.64
CA VAL A 485 -8.54 -16.72 -14.47
C VAL A 485 -7.07 -17.06 -14.19
N PRO A 486 -6.64 -18.32 -14.48
CA PRO A 486 -5.29 -18.78 -14.13
C PRO A 486 -4.14 -17.90 -14.64
N PHE A 487 -4.28 -17.28 -15.81
CA PHE A 487 -3.27 -16.40 -16.36
C PHE A 487 -3.00 -15.20 -15.43
N TRP A 488 -4.04 -14.45 -15.06
CA TRP A 488 -3.91 -13.30 -14.17
C TRP A 488 -3.50 -13.74 -12.76
N ASN A 489 -4.08 -14.83 -12.23
CA ASN A 489 -3.74 -15.35 -10.91
C ASN A 489 -2.23 -15.65 -10.78
N ILE A 490 -1.63 -16.29 -11.78
CA ILE A 490 -0.23 -16.69 -11.73
C ILE A 490 0.69 -15.50 -12.01
N THR A 491 0.43 -14.73 -13.07
CA THR A 491 1.31 -13.64 -13.48
C THR A 491 1.35 -12.50 -12.46
N CYS A 492 0.19 -12.09 -11.93
CA CYS A 492 0.12 -11.10 -10.86
C CYS A 492 0.79 -11.60 -9.58
N GLY A 493 0.60 -12.90 -9.23
CA GLY A 493 1.30 -13.51 -8.11
C GLY A 493 2.82 -13.42 -8.22
N ILE A 494 3.39 -13.73 -9.39
CA ILE A 494 4.84 -13.60 -9.64
C ILE A 494 5.30 -12.15 -9.50
N VAL A 495 4.56 -11.21 -10.11
CA VAL A 495 4.87 -9.77 -10.03
C VAL A 495 4.84 -9.29 -8.58
N MET A 496 3.81 -9.63 -7.80
CA MET A 496 3.69 -9.25 -6.39
C MET A 496 4.85 -9.79 -5.54
N LEU A 497 5.28 -11.04 -5.73
CA LEU A 497 6.42 -11.61 -4.99
C LEU A 497 7.72 -10.85 -5.26
N LEU A 498 8.04 -10.63 -6.52
CA LEU A 498 9.27 -9.97 -6.92
C LEU A 498 9.29 -8.51 -6.46
N SER A 499 8.17 -7.81 -6.62
CA SER A 499 8.05 -6.39 -6.27
C SER A 499 7.88 -6.12 -4.77
N ARG A 500 7.54 -7.15 -3.96
CA ARG A 500 7.54 -7.00 -2.49
C ARG A 500 8.90 -7.23 -1.88
N PHE A 501 9.48 -8.38 -2.16
CA PHE A 501 10.66 -8.82 -1.42
C PHE A 501 11.94 -8.14 -1.93
N LEU A 502 12.11 -7.93 -3.22
CA LEU A 502 13.32 -7.27 -3.74
C LEU A 502 13.44 -5.80 -3.30
N PRO A 503 12.35 -4.97 -3.33
CA PRO A 503 12.38 -3.61 -2.77
C PRO A 503 12.53 -3.52 -1.25
N ILE A 504 12.34 -4.59 -0.50
CA ILE A 504 12.72 -4.65 0.92
C ILE A 504 14.18 -5.07 1.06
N ILE A 505 14.61 -6.11 0.33
CA ILE A 505 15.98 -6.63 0.37
C ILE A 505 17.00 -5.55 -0.03
N GLY A 506 16.72 -4.79 -1.08
CA GLY A 506 17.61 -3.75 -1.58
C GLY A 506 17.95 -2.68 -0.54
N PRO A 507 16.98 -1.93 -0.01
CA PRO A 507 17.21 -0.92 1.03
C PRO A 507 17.86 -1.47 2.30
N VAL A 508 17.43 -2.64 2.78
CA VAL A 508 18.03 -3.27 3.96
C VAL A 508 19.50 -3.65 3.72
N ALA A 509 19.81 -4.16 2.51
CA ALA A 509 21.19 -4.46 2.14
C ALA A 509 22.05 -3.19 2.02
N ILE A 510 21.54 -2.15 1.33
CA ILE A 510 22.22 -0.85 1.24
C ILE A 510 22.50 -0.27 2.64
N ALA A 511 21.47 -0.22 3.49
CA ALA A 511 21.59 0.28 4.84
C ALA A 511 22.60 -0.52 5.67
N GLY A 512 22.55 -1.86 5.58
CA GLY A 512 23.50 -2.74 6.27
C GLY A 512 24.94 -2.61 5.76
N ILE A 513 25.15 -2.39 4.45
CA ILE A 513 26.48 -2.14 3.87
C ILE A 513 26.99 -0.77 4.35
N LEU A 514 26.16 0.26 4.30
CA LEU A 514 26.51 1.61 4.75
C LEU A 514 26.81 1.64 6.25
N ALA A 515 26.06 0.90 7.08
CA ALA A 515 26.27 0.85 8.52
C ALA A 515 27.67 0.36 8.91
N LYS A 516 28.27 -0.53 8.12
CA LYS A 516 29.64 -1.06 8.33
C LYS A 516 30.74 -0.09 7.94
N LYS A 517 30.45 0.91 7.08
CA LYS A 517 31.46 1.87 6.61
C LYS A 517 31.89 2.82 7.71
N LYS A 518 33.15 3.28 7.62
CA LYS A 518 33.67 4.31 8.51
C LYS A 518 32.85 5.58 8.41
N TYR A 519 32.54 6.17 9.55
CA TYR A 519 31.86 7.46 9.62
C TYR A 519 32.82 8.58 9.21
N ILE A 520 32.37 9.45 8.32
CA ILE A 520 33.07 10.65 7.87
C ILE A 520 32.39 11.85 8.54
N PRO A 521 33.11 12.65 9.36
CA PRO A 521 32.52 13.85 9.92
C PRO A 521 32.09 14.86 8.86
N GLU A 522 31.02 15.59 9.14
CA GLU A 522 30.55 16.65 8.25
C GLU A 522 31.61 17.73 8.09
N SER A 523 31.90 18.13 6.87
CA SER A 523 32.84 19.20 6.50
C SER A 523 32.13 20.32 5.74
N ALA A 524 32.76 21.43 5.47
CA ALA A 524 32.21 22.50 4.65
C ALA A 524 31.83 22.05 3.24
N GLY A 525 32.39 20.91 2.79
CA GLY A 525 32.08 20.27 1.51
C GLY A 525 30.96 19.25 1.56
N THR A 526 30.43 18.86 2.70
CA THR A 526 29.40 17.83 2.82
C THR A 526 28.04 18.37 2.32
N LEU A 527 27.36 17.60 1.48
CA LEU A 527 26.01 17.93 1.02
C LEU A 527 25.03 17.84 2.20
N LYS A 528 24.36 18.95 2.52
CA LYS A 528 23.33 18.96 3.56
C LYS A 528 22.04 18.34 3.02
N THR A 529 21.67 17.18 3.55
CA THR A 529 20.51 16.38 3.10
C THR A 529 19.19 16.75 3.80
N ASP A 530 19.20 17.75 4.69
CA ASP A 530 18.04 18.24 5.43
C ASP A 530 17.58 19.64 4.98
N THR A 531 17.91 20.03 3.75
CA THR A 531 17.59 21.33 3.16
C THR A 531 16.47 21.22 2.13
N SER A 532 15.73 22.32 1.92
CA SER A 532 14.71 22.40 0.87
C SER A 532 15.27 22.17 -0.53
N THR A 533 16.50 22.61 -0.80
CA THR A 533 17.17 22.39 -2.10
C THR A 533 17.37 20.88 -2.35
N PHE A 534 17.83 20.15 -1.34
CA PHE A 534 17.96 18.68 -1.46
C PHE A 534 16.58 18.00 -1.62
N GLY A 535 15.56 18.49 -0.92
CA GLY A 535 14.19 18.03 -1.08
C GLY A 535 13.66 18.23 -2.50
N LEU A 536 13.83 19.42 -3.06
CA LEU A 536 13.44 19.72 -4.44
C LEU A 536 14.16 18.82 -5.45
N MET A 537 15.44 18.59 -5.24
CA MET A 537 16.21 17.71 -6.11
C MET A 537 15.78 16.25 -5.99
N THR A 538 15.51 15.75 -4.78
CA THR A 538 14.96 14.40 -4.59
C THR A 538 13.60 14.28 -5.28
N PHE A 539 12.73 15.28 -5.15
CA PHE A 539 11.47 15.34 -5.87
C PHE A 539 11.66 15.28 -7.39
N ALA A 540 12.57 16.10 -7.93
CA ALA A 540 12.88 16.11 -9.37
C ALA A 540 13.39 14.75 -9.85
N VAL A 541 14.27 14.09 -9.09
CA VAL A 541 14.77 12.75 -9.43
C VAL A 541 13.63 11.74 -9.48
N ILE A 542 12.73 11.74 -8.50
CA ILE A 542 11.56 10.85 -8.47
C ILE A 542 10.70 11.07 -9.73
N ILE A 543 10.34 12.32 -10.02
CA ILE A 543 9.47 12.64 -11.16
C ILE A 543 10.14 12.32 -12.50
N ILE A 544 11.43 12.63 -12.67
CA ILE A 544 12.15 12.34 -13.92
C ILE A 544 12.25 10.84 -14.15
N VAL A 545 12.62 10.05 -13.14
CA VAL A 545 12.70 8.60 -13.26
C VAL A 545 11.34 8.00 -13.59
N ALA A 546 10.28 8.43 -12.91
CA ALA A 546 8.93 7.94 -13.18
C ALA A 546 8.44 8.33 -14.57
N ALA A 547 8.65 9.59 -15.00
CA ALA A 547 8.25 10.06 -16.33
C ALA A 547 8.98 9.31 -17.45
N LEU A 548 10.29 9.17 -17.36
CA LEU A 548 11.06 8.43 -18.35
C LEU A 548 10.68 6.95 -18.43
N SER A 549 10.27 6.37 -17.30
CA SER A 549 9.88 4.96 -17.22
C SER A 549 8.48 4.70 -17.77
N PHE A 550 7.50 5.54 -17.47
CA PHE A 550 6.08 5.18 -17.62
C PHE A 550 5.28 6.09 -18.55
N PHE A 551 5.79 7.27 -18.92
CA PHE A 551 5.06 8.20 -19.78
C PHE A 551 4.57 7.57 -21.10
N PRO A 552 5.34 6.73 -21.82
CA PRO A 552 4.85 6.09 -23.04
C PRO A 552 3.59 5.22 -22.80
N ALA A 553 3.56 4.44 -21.71
CA ALA A 553 2.41 3.60 -21.39
C ALA A 553 1.18 4.44 -20.99
N LEU A 554 1.38 5.51 -20.21
CA LEU A 554 0.30 6.45 -19.86
C LEU A 554 -0.24 7.19 -21.11
N ALA A 555 0.60 7.45 -22.10
CA ALA A 555 0.18 8.07 -23.35
C ALA A 555 -0.67 7.13 -24.21
N LEU A 556 -0.40 5.83 -24.19
CA LEU A 556 -1.15 4.83 -24.97
C LEU A 556 -2.51 4.47 -24.34
N GLY A 557 -2.64 4.58 -23.04
CA GLY A 557 -3.86 4.31 -22.29
C GLY A 557 -4.64 5.60 -21.96
N PRO A 558 -4.57 6.07 -20.71
CA PRO A 558 -5.49 7.10 -20.21
C PRO A 558 -5.38 8.45 -20.92
N ILE A 559 -4.22 8.83 -21.47
CA ILE A 559 -4.09 10.09 -22.21
C ILE A 559 -4.75 9.97 -23.58
N ALA A 560 -4.52 8.85 -24.30
CA ALA A 560 -5.18 8.61 -25.60
C ALA A 560 -6.70 8.51 -25.44
N GLU A 561 -7.18 7.84 -24.39
CA GLU A 561 -8.59 7.76 -24.03
C GLU A 561 -9.20 9.15 -23.80
N PHE A 562 -8.55 10.00 -23.00
CA PHE A 562 -9.01 11.38 -22.75
C PHE A 562 -9.17 12.20 -24.04
N PHE A 563 -8.23 12.05 -24.99
CA PHE A 563 -8.34 12.76 -26.25
C PHE A 563 -9.37 12.16 -27.20
N SER A 564 -9.64 10.86 -27.11
CA SER A 564 -10.70 10.21 -27.89
C SER A 564 -12.13 10.55 -27.46
N MET A 565 -12.29 11.05 -26.21
CA MET A 565 -13.56 11.52 -25.68
C MET A 565 -13.89 12.98 -26.00
N LYS A 566 -12.98 13.70 -26.66
CA LYS A 566 -13.18 15.09 -27.11
C LYS A 566 -13.64 15.15 -28.56
#